data_06dd5adaf494060ce1cc7ca3da150b03
#
_entry.id   06dd5adaf494060ce1cc7ca3da150b03
#
_cell.length_a   1.000
_cell.length_b   1.000
_cell.length_c   1.000
_cell.angle_alpha   90.00
_cell.angle_beta   90.00
_cell.angle_gamma   90.00
#
_symmetry.space_group_name_H-M   'P 1'
#
loop_
_entity.id
_entity.type
_entity.pdbx_description
1 polymer ?
#
loop_
_entity_poly.entity_id
_entity_poly.type
_entity_poly.pdbx_seq_one_letter_code
_entity_poly.pdbx_strand_id
1 'polypeptide(L)'
;IAIRADIDSLPVAEANEVPYKSKVEGVMHACGHDGHAAMLLGTAHVLSEIRDQLCGTVYLCFQVAEEIGAGADEIVAFLKSIGGVDQAIGTHLAGGDPAGVINLPNGPMMAGALGFEITVKGVGGHGSRPDRAVDPVKPACDIVLKIAMIPAQYHNPFDTCVVSPCQITA
;
A
#
# COMPACT_ATOMS: atom_id res chain seq x y z
N ILE A 1 24.32 -3.12 -3.41
CA ILE A 1 23.03 -3.11 -2.72
C ILE A 1 22.01 -2.28 -3.47
N ALA A 2 20.71 -2.53 -3.28
CA ALA A 2 19.62 -1.69 -3.77
C ALA A 2 18.94 -0.99 -2.59
N ILE A 3 18.62 0.30 -2.75
CA ILE A 3 17.81 1.06 -1.79
C ILE A 3 16.56 1.54 -2.52
N ARG A 4 15.39 1.16 -2.01
CA ARG A 4 14.09 1.40 -2.66
C ARG A 4 13.29 2.46 -1.91
N ALA A 5 12.69 3.36 -2.66
CA ALA A 5 11.56 4.19 -2.26
C ALA A 5 10.46 4.10 -3.31
N ASP A 6 9.21 4.00 -2.88
CA ASP A 6 8.05 4.27 -3.73
C ASP A 6 7.85 5.78 -3.87
N ILE A 7 7.19 6.19 -4.96
CA ILE A 7 7.06 7.60 -5.32
C ILE A 7 5.66 7.99 -5.84
N ASP A 8 4.73 7.06 -5.88
CA ASP A 8 3.39 7.32 -6.39
C ASP A 8 2.48 7.97 -5.33
N SER A 9 1.38 8.53 -5.79
CA SER A 9 0.38 9.21 -4.98
C SER A 9 -0.98 8.54 -5.13
N LEU A 10 -1.88 8.83 -4.19
CA LEU A 10 -3.23 8.29 -4.14
C LEU A 10 -4.26 9.27 -4.73
N PRO A 11 -5.35 8.78 -5.33
CA PRO A 11 -6.48 9.60 -5.80
C PRO A 11 -7.35 10.05 -4.62
N VAL A 12 -6.77 10.84 -3.73
CA VAL A 12 -7.38 11.37 -2.51
C VAL A 12 -7.28 12.88 -2.50
N ALA A 13 -8.39 13.58 -2.23
CA ALA A 13 -8.38 15.03 -2.06
C ALA A 13 -7.71 15.41 -0.74
N GLU A 14 -6.65 16.19 -0.80
CA GLU A 14 -5.95 16.62 0.40
C GLU A 14 -6.74 17.68 1.18
N ALA A 15 -7.10 17.34 2.41
CA ALA A 15 -7.81 18.24 3.33
C ALA A 15 -6.87 19.00 4.29
N ASN A 16 -5.56 18.73 4.25
CA ASN A 16 -4.60 19.41 5.12
C ASN A 16 -4.39 20.87 4.71
N GLU A 17 -4.18 21.72 5.68
CA GLU A 17 -3.83 23.15 5.48
C GLU A 17 -2.35 23.34 5.84
N VAL A 18 -1.46 22.92 4.93
CA VAL A 18 -0.01 22.98 5.09
C VAL A 18 0.63 23.68 3.89
N PRO A 19 1.80 24.35 4.05
CA PRO A 19 2.44 25.10 2.96
C PRO A 19 2.88 24.22 1.77
N TYR A 20 3.03 22.95 1.98
CA TYR A 20 3.42 21.94 0.98
C TYR A 20 2.27 21.05 0.52
N LYS A 21 1.02 21.46 0.77
CA LYS A 21 -0.19 20.80 0.25
C LYS A 21 -0.10 20.51 -1.23
N SER A 22 -0.68 19.41 -1.65
CA SER A 22 -0.78 19.04 -3.07
C SER A 22 -1.37 20.20 -3.90
N LYS A 23 -0.77 20.45 -5.06
CA LYS A 23 -1.27 21.42 -6.05
C LYS A 23 -2.14 20.77 -7.12
N VAL A 24 -2.28 19.44 -7.07
CA VAL A 24 -3.10 18.67 -7.99
C VAL A 24 -4.38 18.27 -7.26
N GLU A 25 -5.51 18.77 -7.74
CA GLU A 25 -6.81 18.47 -7.16
C GLU A 25 -7.11 16.97 -7.20
N GLY A 26 -7.62 16.42 -6.10
CA GLY A 26 -7.98 15.01 -5.99
C GLY A 26 -6.80 14.03 -5.90
N VAL A 27 -5.58 14.53 -5.73
CA VAL A 27 -4.37 13.69 -5.62
C VAL A 27 -3.51 14.16 -4.46
N MET A 28 -3.07 13.24 -3.59
CA MET A 28 -2.12 13.54 -2.52
C MET A 28 -1.23 12.34 -2.19
N HIS A 29 -0.12 12.61 -1.51
CA HIS A 29 0.70 11.56 -0.89
C HIS A 29 0.11 11.18 0.49
N ALA A 30 -0.97 10.38 0.48
CA ALA A 30 -1.63 9.95 1.72
C ALA A 30 -0.92 8.78 2.42
N CYS A 31 0.04 8.11 1.75
CA CYS A 31 0.82 7.00 2.29
C CYS A 31 2.27 7.38 2.67
N GLY A 32 2.68 8.63 2.44
CA GLY A 32 4.02 9.11 2.82
C GLY A 32 5.12 8.85 1.79
N HIS A 33 4.78 8.49 0.56
CA HIS A 33 5.77 8.19 -0.48
C HIS A 33 6.63 9.41 -0.88
N ASP A 34 6.13 10.62 -0.72
CA ASP A 34 6.92 11.86 -0.84
C ASP A 34 8.07 11.91 0.18
N GLY A 35 7.81 11.49 1.42
CA GLY A 35 8.83 11.36 2.45
C GLY A 35 9.83 10.24 2.14
N HIS A 36 9.38 9.10 1.59
CA HIS A 36 10.27 8.02 1.16
C HIS A 36 11.21 8.50 0.03
N ALA A 37 10.65 9.18 -0.97
CA ALA A 37 11.44 9.78 -2.05
C ALA A 37 12.46 10.80 -1.53
N ALA A 38 12.05 11.65 -0.60
CA ALA A 38 12.93 12.65 0.03
C ALA A 38 14.07 11.99 0.82
N MET A 39 13.78 10.92 1.59
CA MET A 39 14.80 10.15 2.30
C MET A 39 15.80 9.49 1.34
N LEU A 40 15.32 8.92 0.22
CA LEU A 40 16.20 8.30 -0.77
C LEU A 40 17.08 9.34 -1.48
N LEU A 41 16.54 10.51 -1.80
CA LEU A 41 17.32 11.64 -2.37
C LEU A 41 18.36 12.15 -1.38
N GLY A 42 18.02 12.30 -0.11
CA GLY A 42 18.97 12.65 0.95
C GLY A 42 20.09 11.62 1.10
N THR A 43 19.71 10.33 1.05
CA THR A 43 20.67 9.21 1.04
C THR A 43 21.60 9.28 -0.18
N ALA A 44 21.05 9.56 -1.36
CA ALA A 44 21.84 9.74 -2.59
C ALA A 44 22.88 10.86 -2.45
N HIS A 45 22.49 11.99 -1.85
CA HIS A 45 23.37 13.13 -1.61
C HIS A 45 24.53 12.74 -0.68
N VAL A 46 24.22 12.16 0.48
CA VAL A 46 25.26 11.72 1.44
C VAL A 46 26.20 10.68 0.82
N LEU A 47 25.66 9.66 0.14
CA LEU A 47 26.48 8.65 -0.52
C LEU A 47 27.35 9.22 -1.64
N SER A 48 26.87 10.25 -2.34
CA SER A 48 27.65 10.97 -3.36
C SER A 48 28.86 11.68 -2.76
N GLU A 49 28.74 12.28 -1.58
CA GLU A 49 29.83 12.96 -0.89
C GLU A 49 30.93 12.00 -0.42
N ILE A 50 30.56 10.77 -0.06
CA ILE A 50 31.51 9.76 0.43
C ILE A 50 31.80 8.67 -0.62
N ARG A 51 31.49 8.93 -1.89
CA ARG A 51 31.56 7.93 -2.98
C ARG A 51 32.91 7.20 -3.04
N ASP A 52 34.01 7.93 -2.86
CA ASP A 52 35.37 7.39 -2.94
C ASP A 52 35.74 6.49 -1.74
N GLN A 53 34.90 6.47 -0.70
CA GLN A 53 35.04 5.61 0.48
C GLN A 53 34.18 4.38 0.41
N LEU A 54 33.27 4.27 -0.59
CA LEU A 54 32.37 3.16 -0.74
C LEU A 54 33.02 2.00 -1.49
N CYS A 55 32.88 0.79 -0.96
CA CYS A 55 33.29 -0.45 -1.63
C CYS A 55 32.07 -1.15 -2.25
N GLY A 56 31.87 -0.97 -3.55
CA GLY A 56 30.78 -1.60 -4.27
C GLY A 56 29.83 -0.59 -4.95
N THR A 57 28.65 -1.08 -5.34
CA THR A 57 27.66 -0.29 -6.07
C THR A 57 26.37 -0.17 -5.25
N VAL A 58 25.81 1.04 -5.22
CA VAL A 58 24.49 1.32 -4.63
C VAL A 58 23.53 1.71 -5.76
N TYR A 59 22.44 0.97 -5.89
CA TYR A 59 21.34 1.25 -6.82
C TYR A 59 20.22 1.97 -6.06
N LEU A 60 19.86 3.16 -6.50
CA LEU A 60 18.76 3.95 -5.94
C LEU A 60 17.51 3.67 -6.79
N CYS A 61 16.55 2.96 -6.23
CA CYS A 61 15.39 2.44 -6.94
C CYS A 61 14.15 3.26 -6.56
N PHE A 62 13.62 4.03 -7.49
CA PHE A 62 12.37 4.78 -7.34
C PHE A 62 11.23 3.99 -7.98
N GLN A 63 10.36 3.41 -7.16
CA GLN A 63 9.25 2.57 -7.62
C GLN A 63 8.01 3.43 -7.86
N VAL A 64 7.40 3.24 -9.03
CA VAL A 64 6.08 3.78 -9.38
C VAL A 64 4.99 2.74 -9.13
N ALA A 65 3.74 3.18 -8.98
CA ALA A 65 2.56 2.32 -8.95
C ALA A 65 2.55 1.24 -7.82
N GLU A 66 3.15 1.56 -6.67
CA GLU A 66 3.16 0.69 -5.49
C GLU A 66 1.74 0.45 -4.99
N GLU A 67 0.92 1.49 -4.93
CA GLU A 67 -0.45 1.49 -4.41
C GLU A 67 -1.42 0.58 -5.19
N ILE A 68 -1.03 0.18 -6.39
CA ILE A 68 -1.77 -0.81 -7.19
C ILE A 68 -1.03 -2.15 -7.33
N GLY A 69 0.01 -2.35 -6.52
CA GLY A 69 0.81 -3.58 -6.50
C GLY A 69 1.68 -3.78 -7.74
N ALA A 70 2.15 -2.69 -8.37
CA ALA A 70 2.95 -2.73 -9.59
C ALA A 70 4.31 -2.01 -9.45
N GLY A 71 5.08 -1.95 -10.53
CA GLY A 71 6.35 -1.22 -10.63
C GLY A 71 7.56 -1.92 -9.98
N ALA A 72 7.37 -2.81 -9.02
CA ALA A 72 8.47 -3.55 -8.40
C ALA A 72 9.10 -4.58 -9.35
N ASP A 73 8.29 -5.22 -10.19
CA ASP A 73 8.76 -6.25 -11.11
C ASP A 73 9.77 -5.71 -12.13
N GLU A 74 9.59 -4.48 -12.58
CA GLU A 74 10.51 -3.81 -13.50
C GLU A 74 11.87 -3.54 -12.85
N ILE A 75 11.87 -3.07 -11.60
CA ILE A 75 13.08 -2.89 -10.81
C ILE A 75 13.79 -4.22 -10.60
N VAL A 76 13.05 -5.26 -10.21
CA VAL A 76 13.59 -6.61 -10.00
C VAL A 76 14.16 -7.18 -11.30
N ALA A 77 13.48 -7.00 -12.43
CA ALA A 77 13.97 -7.44 -13.74
C ALA A 77 15.25 -6.72 -14.12
N PHE A 78 15.33 -5.40 -13.91
CA PHE A 78 16.55 -4.63 -14.13
C PHE A 78 17.71 -5.14 -13.24
N LEU A 79 17.49 -5.24 -11.93
CA LEU A 79 18.54 -5.71 -11.01
C LEU A 79 19.02 -7.12 -11.35
N LYS A 80 18.14 -8.02 -11.76
CA LYS A 80 18.52 -9.36 -12.26
C LYS A 80 19.36 -9.28 -13.53
N SER A 81 19.04 -8.37 -14.44
CA SER A 81 19.77 -8.22 -15.72
C SER A 81 21.23 -7.80 -15.56
N ILE A 82 21.55 -7.13 -14.45
CA ILE A 82 22.92 -6.69 -14.11
C ILE A 82 23.67 -7.65 -13.16
N GLY A 83 23.13 -8.85 -12.93
CA GLY A 83 23.74 -9.87 -12.09
C GLY A 83 23.20 -9.94 -10.66
N GLY A 84 22.18 -9.18 -10.33
CA GLY A 84 21.57 -9.13 -9.00
C GLY A 84 22.22 -8.14 -8.04
N VAL A 85 21.75 -8.15 -6.82
CA VAL A 85 22.28 -7.37 -5.69
C VAL A 85 22.39 -8.27 -4.46
N ASP A 86 23.37 -8.02 -3.61
CA ASP A 86 23.57 -8.81 -2.38
C ASP A 86 22.49 -8.54 -1.33
N GLN A 87 21.99 -7.29 -1.30
CA GLN A 87 20.99 -6.85 -0.33
C GLN A 87 20.06 -5.81 -0.96
N ALA A 88 18.82 -5.78 -0.49
CA ALA A 88 17.86 -4.74 -0.78
C ALA A 88 17.30 -4.15 0.53
N ILE A 89 17.16 -2.83 0.57
CA ILE A 89 16.66 -2.09 1.71
C ILE A 89 15.49 -1.23 1.24
N GLY A 90 14.41 -1.20 1.99
CA GLY A 90 13.29 -0.28 1.84
C GLY A 90 12.87 0.24 3.21
N THR A 91 12.32 1.43 3.25
CA THR A 91 11.75 2.02 4.45
C THR A 91 10.32 2.46 4.18
N HIS A 92 9.49 2.47 5.22
CA HIS A 92 8.15 3.05 5.14
C HIS A 92 7.91 3.95 6.35
N LEU A 93 7.29 5.10 6.15
CA LEU A 93 6.87 5.99 7.23
C LEU A 93 5.66 5.37 7.96
N ALA A 94 5.71 5.38 9.27
CA ALA A 94 4.63 4.88 10.12
C ALA A 94 3.99 6.04 10.88
N GLY A 95 2.80 6.45 10.49
CA GLY A 95 2.10 7.61 11.06
C GLY A 95 1.65 7.45 12.52
N GLY A 96 1.71 6.23 13.07
CA GLY A 96 1.36 5.94 14.46
C GLY A 96 2.55 5.89 15.43
N ASP A 97 3.77 5.92 14.92
CA ASP A 97 4.99 5.79 15.72
C ASP A 97 5.55 7.15 16.13
N PRO A 98 6.19 7.25 17.31
CA PRO A 98 6.87 8.48 17.73
C PRO A 98 8.02 8.84 16.76
N ALA A 99 8.20 10.14 16.48
CA ALA A 99 9.32 10.61 15.68
C ALA A 99 10.66 10.18 16.28
N GLY A 100 11.59 9.74 15.42
CA GLY A 100 12.92 9.25 15.82
C GLY A 100 12.98 7.76 16.17
N VAL A 101 11.87 7.04 16.11
CA VAL A 101 11.84 5.58 16.26
C VAL A 101 12.00 4.91 14.90
N ILE A 102 12.85 3.89 14.82
CA ILE A 102 13.01 3.02 13.67
C ILE A 102 12.66 1.60 14.11
N ASN A 103 11.63 1.02 13.51
CA ASN A 103 11.21 -0.35 13.76
C ASN A 103 11.89 -1.30 12.79
N LEU A 104 12.65 -2.25 13.34
CA LEU A 104 13.35 -3.29 12.57
C LEU A 104 12.96 -4.65 13.15
N PRO A 105 11.81 -5.20 12.77
CA PRO A 105 11.39 -6.51 13.24
C PRO A 105 12.32 -7.60 12.70
N ASN A 106 12.61 -8.58 13.53
CA ASN A 106 13.35 -9.77 13.12
C ASN A 106 12.35 -10.79 12.52
N GLY A 107 12.40 -11.00 11.22
CA GLY A 107 11.50 -11.89 10.48
C GLY A 107 10.55 -11.16 9.54
N PRO A 108 9.40 -11.74 9.20
CA PRO A 108 8.43 -11.12 8.29
C PRO A 108 7.94 -9.78 8.82
N MET A 109 8.02 -8.74 7.99
CA MET A 109 7.58 -7.38 8.33
C MET A 109 6.30 -6.99 7.61
N MET A 110 6.10 -7.47 6.38
CA MET A 110 4.96 -7.13 5.54
C MET A 110 4.14 -8.38 5.25
N ALA A 111 2.82 -8.24 5.27
CA ALA A 111 1.91 -9.28 4.81
C ALA A 111 1.75 -9.24 3.29
N GLY A 112 1.34 -10.36 2.70
CA GLY A 112 0.83 -10.36 1.33
C GLY A 112 -0.53 -9.66 1.29
N ALA A 113 -0.84 -8.99 0.16
CA ALA A 113 -2.11 -8.35 -0.08
C ALA A 113 -2.87 -9.05 -1.21
N LEU A 114 -4.19 -9.16 -1.06
CA LEU A 114 -5.08 -9.70 -2.07
C LEU A 114 -6.37 -8.87 -2.13
N GLY A 115 -6.69 -8.34 -3.32
CA GLY A 115 -7.96 -7.69 -3.59
C GLY A 115 -9.02 -8.70 -4.01
N PHE A 116 -10.28 -8.48 -3.62
CA PHE A 116 -11.42 -9.26 -4.08
C PHE A 116 -12.62 -8.36 -4.33
N GLU A 117 -13.49 -8.78 -5.24
CA GLU A 117 -14.77 -8.13 -5.54
C GLU A 117 -15.89 -9.17 -5.45
N ILE A 118 -17.00 -8.78 -4.84
CA ILE A 118 -18.21 -9.62 -4.72
C ILE A 118 -19.39 -8.88 -5.35
N THR A 119 -19.93 -9.43 -6.42
CA THR A 119 -21.14 -8.92 -7.06
C THR A 119 -22.36 -9.70 -6.62
N VAL A 120 -23.30 -9.03 -5.94
CA VAL A 120 -24.59 -9.61 -5.56
C VAL A 120 -25.65 -9.17 -6.57
N LYS A 121 -26.19 -10.13 -7.33
CA LYS A 121 -27.20 -9.85 -8.37
C LYS A 121 -28.61 -10.03 -7.84
N GLY A 122 -29.47 -9.07 -8.10
CA GLY A 122 -30.87 -9.08 -7.76
C GLY A 122 -31.78 -8.89 -8.97
N VAL A 123 -33.07 -8.74 -8.69
CA VAL A 123 -34.11 -8.41 -9.68
C VAL A 123 -34.89 -7.19 -9.16
N GLY A 124 -34.85 -6.10 -9.90
CA GLY A 124 -35.53 -4.86 -9.54
C GLY A 124 -37.04 -5.01 -9.49
N GLY A 125 -37.70 -4.23 -8.65
CA GLY A 125 -39.14 -4.21 -8.50
C GLY A 125 -39.65 -2.95 -7.83
N HIS A 126 -40.97 -2.79 -7.73
CA HIS A 126 -41.57 -1.65 -7.05
C HIS A 126 -41.34 -1.72 -5.54
N GLY A 127 -40.90 -0.66 -4.91
CA GLY A 127 -40.54 -0.63 -3.48
C GLY A 127 -41.65 -1.07 -2.52
N SER A 128 -42.94 -0.91 -2.89
CA SER A 128 -44.09 -1.44 -2.10
C SER A 128 -44.44 -2.92 -2.36
N ARG A 129 -43.74 -3.56 -3.30
CA ARG A 129 -43.96 -4.96 -3.70
C ARG A 129 -42.65 -5.77 -3.66
N PRO A 130 -42.02 -5.88 -2.48
CA PRO A 130 -40.75 -6.64 -2.32
C PRO A 130 -40.98 -8.13 -2.61
N ASP A 131 -42.22 -8.61 -2.52
CA ASP A 131 -42.61 -9.96 -2.90
C ASP A 131 -42.41 -10.31 -4.39
N ARG A 132 -42.21 -9.28 -5.23
CA ARG A 132 -41.98 -9.40 -6.69
C ARG A 132 -40.58 -9.03 -7.13
N ALA A 133 -39.68 -8.82 -6.20
CA ALA A 133 -38.29 -8.45 -6.44
C ALA A 133 -37.34 -9.46 -5.78
N VAL A 134 -36.09 -9.43 -6.19
CA VAL A 134 -35.00 -10.10 -5.47
C VAL A 134 -34.04 -9.01 -5.01
N ASP A 135 -34.14 -8.67 -3.74
CA ASP A 135 -33.36 -7.58 -3.14
C ASP A 135 -31.89 -8.01 -2.94
N PRO A 136 -30.91 -7.39 -3.63
CA PRO A 136 -29.49 -7.72 -3.46
C PRO A 136 -28.85 -6.99 -2.27
N VAL A 137 -29.47 -5.94 -1.74
CA VAL A 137 -28.86 -5.07 -0.73
C VAL A 137 -28.73 -5.79 0.61
N LYS A 138 -29.79 -6.45 1.06
CA LYS A 138 -29.76 -7.18 2.35
C LYS A 138 -28.69 -8.26 2.41
N PRO A 139 -28.62 -9.20 1.43
CA PRO A 139 -27.55 -10.19 1.44
C PRO A 139 -26.15 -9.56 1.27
N ALA A 140 -26.00 -8.46 0.52
CA ALA A 140 -24.73 -7.75 0.43
C ALA A 140 -24.28 -7.22 1.80
N CYS A 141 -25.18 -6.60 2.57
CA CYS A 141 -24.88 -6.15 3.94
C CYS A 141 -24.49 -7.32 4.85
N ASP A 142 -25.19 -8.45 4.77
CA ASP A 142 -24.90 -9.64 5.57
C ASP A 142 -23.54 -10.26 5.19
N ILE A 143 -23.19 -10.26 3.92
CA ILE A 143 -21.86 -10.68 3.44
C ILE A 143 -20.76 -9.80 4.04
N VAL A 144 -20.91 -8.48 4.01
CA VAL A 144 -19.92 -7.53 4.57
C VAL A 144 -19.69 -7.81 6.06
N LEU A 145 -20.76 -8.00 6.84
CA LEU A 145 -20.66 -8.31 8.26
C LEU A 145 -19.95 -9.65 8.52
N LYS A 146 -20.26 -10.67 7.72
CA LYS A 146 -19.64 -12.01 7.85
C LYS A 146 -18.19 -12.03 7.43
N ILE A 147 -17.81 -11.31 6.38
CA ILE A 147 -16.41 -11.20 5.95
C ILE A 147 -15.55 -10.60 7.06
N ALA A 148 -16.04 -9.57 7.75
CA ALA A 148 -15.32 -8.95 8.86
C ALA A 148 -15.08 -9.92 10.04
N MET A 149 -15.82 -11.02 10.13
CA MET A 149 -15.66 -12.05 11.17
C MET A 149 -14.63 -13.12 10.80
N ILE A 150 -14.17 -13.20 9.55
CA ILE A 150 -13.26 -14.25 9.08
C ILE A 150 -11.99 -14.36 9.95
N PRO A 151 -11.27 -13.26 10.27
CA PRO A 151 -10.07 -13.36 11.09
C PRO A 151 -10.33 -13.99 12.46
N ALA A 152 -11.47 -13.67 13.07
CA ALA A 152 -11.79 -14.15 14.41
C ALA A 152 -12.30 -15.61 14.44
N GLN A 153 -12.88 -16.11 13.36
CA GLN A 153 -13.55 -17.41 13.36
C GLN A 153 -12.81 -18.50 12.60
N TYR A 154 -12.02 -18.12 11.59
CA TYR A 154 -11.45 -19.09 10.64
C TYR A 154 -9.93 -19.01 10.52
N HIS A 155 -9.30 -18.04 11.20
CA HIS A 155 -7.85 -17.88 11.17
C HIS A 155 -7.23 -18.25 12.52
N ASN A 156 -5.99 -18.72 12.50
CA ASN A 156 -5.24 -19.01 13.71
C ASN A 156 -5.02 -17.70 14.51
N PRO A 157 -5.45 -17.59 15.77
CA PRO A 157 -5.36 -16.34 16.53
C PRO A 157 -3.92 -15.85 16.80
N PHE A 158 -2.92 -16.68 16.56
CA PHE A 158 -1.50 -16.30 16.70
C PHE A 158 -0.87 -15.81 15.38
N ASP A 159 -1.59 -15.92 14.27
CA ASP A 159 -1.14 -15.45 12.96
C ASP A 159 -1.83 -14.13 12.60
N THR A 160 -1.11 -13.24 11.91
CA THR A 160 -1.69 -11.98 11.47
C THR A 160 -2.55 -12.18 10.24
N CYS A 161 -3.82 -11.80 10.34
CA CYS A 161 -4.76 -11.77 9.22
C CYS A 161 -5.64 -10.52 9.32
N VAL A 162 -5.71 -9.76 8.25
CA VAL A 162 -6.58 -8.59 8.13
C VAL A 162 -7.52 -8.82 6.96
N VAL A 163 -8.81 -8.63 7.17
CA VAL A 163 -9.82 -8.68 6.10
C VAL A 163 -10.71 -7.45 6.25
N SER A 164 -10.63 -6.55 5.28
CA SER A 164 -11.32 -5.26 5.32
C SER A 164 -12.21 -5.07 4.09
N PRO A 165 -13.55 -5.08 4.24
CA PRO A 165 -14.43 -4.56 3.21
C PRO A 165 -14.26 -3.05 3.10
N CYS A 166 -13.66 -2.57 2.00
CA CYS A 166 -13.30 -1.16 1.85
C CYS A 166 -14.35 -0.34 1.12
N GLN A 167 -15.22 -0.99 0.33
CA GLN A 167 -16.24 -0.31 -0.44
C GLN A 167 -17.48 -1.19 -0.62
N ILE A 168 -18.65 -0.58 -0.57
CA ILE A 168 -19.93 -1.15 -1.00
C ILE A 168 -20.63 -0.14 -1.90
N THR A 169 -21.14 -0.60 -3.04
CA THR A 169 -21.92 0.23 -3.98
C THR A 169 -23.22 -0.51 -4.30
N ALA A 170 -24.36 0.20 -4.23
CA ALA A 170 -25.69 -0.35 -4.48
C ALA A 170 -26.51 0.57 -5.38
#